data_926bb7c5cab451a994f5cbb0d5c3c69c
#
_entry.id   926bb7c5cab451a994f5cbb0d5c3c69c
#
_cell.length_a   1.000
_cell.length_b   1.000
_cell.length_c   1.000
_cell.angle_alpha   90.00
_cell.angle_beta   90.00
_cell.angle_gamma   90.00
#
_symmetry.space_group_name_H-M   'P 1'
#
loop_
_entity.id
_entity.type
_entity.pdbx_description
1 polymer ?
#
loop_
_entity_poly.entity_id
_entity_poly.type
_entity_poly.pdbx_seq_one_letter_code
_entity_poly.pdbx_strand_id
1 'polypeptide(L)'
;MSRVIVLHAPTPGHASPEWERGLLQRLPYARRLELESRDPEARRASLGGTALLFEAAARLGFGDVGSDELRFPEGAKPSVAGGPYFSISHTARRVACAASRECDVGLDHEEFSGDEAPARLRHWTAIEATLKAAGAGLRRTGAVEVNRELRFSRLDDTEYTLVPLDLGPGVVACLAVSSHPDAIEIQRLEGVGS
;
A
#
# COMPACT_ATOMS: atom_id res chain seq x y z
N MET A 1 14.33 4.33 16.63
CA MET A 1 13.60 3.05 16.47
C MET A 1 12.86 3.13 15.15
N SER A 2 13.27 2.32 14.17
CA SER A 2 12.63 2.25 12.86
C SER A 2 11.26 1.55 12.98
N ARG A 3 10.22 2.19 12.44
CA ARG A 3 8.85 1.71 12.58
C ARG A 3 8.15 1.69 11.23
N VAL A 4 7.42 0.61 10.97
CA VAL A 4 6.46 0.53 9.86
C VAL A 4 5.05 0.51 10.44
N ILE A 5 4.18 1.37 9.94
CA ILE A 5 2.74 1.37 10.24
C ILE A 5 2.03 0.74 9.05
N VAL A 6 1.19 -0.25 9.32
CA VAL A 6 0.29 -0.87 8.35
C VAL A 6 -1.14 -0.61 8.78
N LEU A 7 -1.87 0.17 8.00
CA LEU A 7 -3.29 0.43 8.20
C LEU A 7 -4.09 -0.30 7.13
N HIS A 8 -5.20 -0.89 7.52
CA HIS A 8 -6.13 -1.50 6.57
C HIS A 8 -7.58 -1.28 6.98
N ALA A 9 -8.47 -1.25 5.99
CA ALA A 9 -9.90 -1.05 6.18
C ALA A 9 -10.70 -1.77 5.08
N PRO A 10 -12.01 -1.98 5.27
CA PRO A 10 -12.88 -2.31 4.14
C PRO A 10 -12.80 -1.25 3.05
N THR A 11 -12.85 -1.68 1.78
CA THR A 11 -12.99 -0.74 0.65
C THR A 11 -14.30 0.03 0.81
N PRO A 12 -14.29 1.37 0.67
CA PRO A 12 -15.51 2.17 0.82
C PRO A 12 -16.57 1.74 -0.21
N GLY A 13 -17.57 1.00 0.22
CA GLY A 13 -18.70 0.60 -0.64
C GLY A 13 -19.58 1.79 -1.00
N HIS A 14 -19.89 2.63 0.02
CA HIS A 14 -20.53 3.92 -0.11
C HIS A 14 -19.68 4.94 0.63
N ALA A 15 -19.38 6.04 -0.03
CA ALA A 15 -18.69 7.17 0.57
C ALA A 15 -19.56 8.41 0.39
N SER A 16 -19.55 9.31 1.38
CA SER A 16 -20.28 10.57 1.21
C SER A 16 -19.62 11.41 0.10
N PRO A 17 -20.42 12.16 -0.69
CA PRO A 17 -19.87 13.06 -1.70
C PRO A 17 -18.91 14.10 -1.09
N GLU A 18 -19.13 14.50 0.16
CA GLU A 18 -18.28 15.41 0.90
C GLU A 18 -16.91 14.80 1.19
N TRP A 19 -16.86 13.55 1.63
CA TRP A 19 -15.63 12.82 1.87
C TRP A 19 -14.82 12.64 0.58
N GLU A 20 -15.47 12.19 -0.51
CA GLU A 20 -14.78 12.04 -1.81
C GLU A 20 -14.21 13.38 -2.29
N ARG A 21 -15.00 14.45 -2.21
CA ARG A 21 -14.59 15.80 -2.61
C ARG A 21 -13.44 16.31 -1.74
N GLY A 22 -13.50 16.13 -0.43
CA GLY A 22 -12.46 16.53 0.51
C GLY A 22 -11.13 15.84 0.21
N LEU A 23 -11.13 14.55 -0.07
CA LEU A 23 -9.91 13.83 -0.45
C LEU A 23 -9.39 14.24 -1.84
N LEU A 24 -10.27 14.39 -2.83
CA LEU A 24 -9.87 14.84 -4.16
C LEU A 24 -9.19 16.20 -4.13
N GLN A 25 -9.67 17.13 -3.28
CA GLN A 25 -9.06 18.46 -3.13
C GLN A 25 -7.64 18.43 -2.56
N ARG A 26 -7.29 17.37 -1.83
CA ARG A 26 -5.93 17.15 -1.27
C ARG A 26 -4.97 16.51 -2.27
N LEU A 27 -5.42 16.13 -3.45
CA LEU A 27 -4.60 15.49 -4.48
C LEU A 27 -4.12 16.49 -5.53
N PRO A 28 -2.93 16.26 -6.13
CA PRO A 28 -2.49 17.01 -7.30
C PRO A 28 -3.55 17.00 -8.41
N TYR A 29 -3.65 18.10 -9.15
CA TYR A 29 -4.68 18.27 -10.18
C TYR A 29 -4.73 17.12 -11.19
N ALA A 30 -3.58 16.70 -11.71
CA ALA A 30 -3.51 15.60 -12.69
C ALA A 30 -4.05 14.29 -12.10
N ARG A 31 -3.72 13.97 -10.83
CA ARG A 31 -4.22 12.77 -10.15
C ARG A 31 -5.73 12.85 -9.89
N ARG A 32 -6.25 14.01 -9.58
CA ARG A 32 -7.69 14.24 -9.43
C ARG A 32 -8.44 13.93 -10.71
N LEU A 33 -8.01 14.49 -11.85
CA LEU A 33 -8.62 14.23 -13.15
C LEU A 33 -8.60 12.74 -13.53
N GLU A 34 -7.47 12.09 -13.27
CA GLU A 34 -7.34 10.64 -13.49
C GLU A 34 -8.37 9.85 -12.68
N LEU A 35 -8.51 10.16 -11.38
CA LEU A 35 -9.47 9.47 -10.53
C LEU A 35 -10.92 9.77 -10.91
N GLU A 36 -11.24 11.00 -11.29
CA GLU A 36 -12.56 11.39 -11.76
C GLU A 36 -12.99 10.65 -13.04
N SER A 37 -12.01 10.25 -13.87
CA SER A 37 -12.26 9.47 -15.09
C SER A 37 -12.45 7.96 -14.87
N ARG A 38 -12.12 7.45 -13.66
CA ARG A 38 -12.28 6.04 -13.29
C ARG A 38 -13.74 5.72 -12.95
N ASP A 39 -14.07 4.42 -13.02
CA ASP A 39 -15.34 3.98 -12.46
C ASP A 39 -15.40 4.29 -10.95
N PRO A 40 -16.63 4.47 -10.40
CA PRO A 40 -16.79 4.92 -9.00
C PRO A 40 -16.20 3.96 -7.97
N GLU A 41 -16.18 2.64 -8.22
CA GLU A 41 -15.64 1.66 -7.28
C GLU A 41 -14.10 1.73 -7.23
N ALA A 42 -13.44 1.72 -8.39
CA ALA A 42 -11.98 1.87 -8.49
C ALA A 42 -11.51 3.23 -7.94
N ARG A 43 -12.30 4.29 -8.15
CA ARG A 43 -12.03 5.61 -7.57
C ARG A 43 -12.09 5.57 -6.05
N ARG A 44 -13.14 5.00 -5.45
CA ARG A 44 -13.28 4.88 -3.99
C ARG A 44 -12.18 4.03 -3.37
N ALA A 45 -11.80 2.92 -3.99
CA ALA A 45 -10.68 2.11 -3.52
C ALA A 45 -9.37 2.92 -3.49
N SER A 46 -9.09 3.69 -4.55
CA SER A 46 -7.91 4.56 -4.61
C SER A 46 -7.94 5.68 -3.56
N LEU A 47 -9.10 6.30 -3.34
CA LEU A 47 -9.28 7.33 -2.31
C LEU A 47 -9.18 6.74 -0.90
N GLY A 48 -9.71 5.53 -0.68
CA GLY A 48 -9.56 4.81 0.58
C GLY A 48 -8.09 4.56 0.93
N GLY A 49 -7.30 4.08 -0.02
CA GLY A 49 -5.85 3.92 0.15
C GLY A 49 -5.14 5.25 0.44
N THR A 50 -5.56 6.34 -0.21
CA THR A 50 -5.02 7.68 0.06
C THR A 50 -5.37 8.18 1.47
N ALA A 51 -6.59 7.94 1.94
CA ALA A 51 -6.98 8.28 3.30
C ALA A 51 -6.13 7.54 4.35
N LEU A 52 -5.85 6.25 4.11
CA LEU A 52 -4.94 5.47 4.97
C LEU A 52 -3.50 6.02 4.94
N LEU A 53 -3.02 6.51 3.78
CA LEU A 53 -1.72 7.17 3.70
C LEU A 53 -1.66 8.41 4.56
N PHE A 54 -2.67 9.29 4.50
CA PHE A 54 -2.71 10.50 5.31
C PHE A 54 -2.71 10.19 6.81
N GLU A 55 -3.49 9.21 7.23
CA GLU A 55 -3.52 8.74 8.60
C GLU A 55 -2.16 8.15 9.05
N ALA A 56 -1.54 7.30 8.23
CA ALA A 56 -0.23 6.74 8.52
C ALA A 56 0.86 7.82 8.60
N ALA A 57 0.84 8.81 7.70
CA ALA A 57 1.76 9.94 7.72
C ALA A 57 1.62 10.76 9.00
N ALA A 58 0.38 11.07 9.42
CA ALA A 58 0.11 11.78 10.66
C ALA A 58 0.65 11.02 11.89
N ARG A 59 0.41 9.70 11.97
CA ARG A 59 0.94 8.85 13.06
C ARG A 59 2.46 8.74 13.08
N LEU A 60 3.09 8.86 11.92
CA LEU A 60 4.53 8.93 11.79
C LEU A 60 5.09 10.34 12.08
N GLY A 61 4.23 11.32 12.38
CA GLY A 61 4.65 12.69 12.72
C GLY A 61 5.03 13.56 11.53
N PHE A 62 4.52 13.25 10.32
CA PHE A 62 4.69 14.12 9.14
C PHE A 62 3.64 15.23 9.03
N GLY A 63 2.65 15.21 9.94
CA GLY A 63 1.56 16.20 9.90
C GLY A 63 0.58 15.96 8.76
N ASP A 64 0.01 17.04 8.25
CA ASP A 64 -0.98 16.99 7.17
C ASP A 64 -0.27 17.07 5.82
N VAL A 65 -0.32 15.98 5.06
CA VAL A 65 0.26 15.87 3.72
C VAL A 65 -0.67 16.55 2.71
N GLY A 66 -0.16 17.57 2.04
CA GLY A 66 -0.91 18.33 1.04
C GLY A 66 -0.65 17.92 -0.42
N SER A 67 -1.40 18.54 -1.33
CA SER A 67 -1.28 18.29 -2.77
C SER A 67 0.10 18.61 -3.33
N ASP A 68 0.79 19.58 -2.74
CA ASP A 68 2.10 20.03 -3.21
C ASP A 68 3.24 19.08 -2.87
N GLU A 69 3.02 18.17 -1.91
CA GLU A 69 3.99 17.18 -1.48
C GLU A 69 3.81 15.84 -2.17
N LEU A 70 2.59 15.53 -2.59
CA LEU A 70 2.26 14.28 -3.28
C LEU A 70 2.76 14.27 -4.72
N ARG A 71 3.35 13.16 -5.12
CA ARG A 71 3.84 12.90 -6.49
C ARG A 71 3.29 11.59 -7.00
N PHE A 72 2.72 11.62 -8.19
CA PHE A 72 2.22 10.44 -8.92
C PHE A 72 2.86 10.42 -10.31
N PRO A 73 4.16 10.10 -10.40
CA PRO A 73 4.83 10.05 -11.70
C PRO A 73 4.30 8.86 -12.50
N GLU A 74 4.18 9.04 -13.83
CA GLU A 74 3.76 7.96 -14.71
C GLU A 74 4.77 6.82 -14.68
N GLY A 75 4.29 5.59 -14.46
CA GLY A 75 5.13 4.38 -14.47
C GLY A 75 6.11 4.23 -13.30
N ALA A 76 6.06 5.13 -12.30
CA ALA A 76 6.91 5.06 -11.12
C ALA A 76 6.09 5.04 -9.82
N LYS A 77 6.77 4.70 -8.72
CA LYS A 77 6.16 4.64 -7.39
C LYS A 77 5.71 6.03 -6.94
N PRO A 78 4.48 6.20 -6.46
CA PRO A 78 4.05 7.43 -5.83
C PRO A 78 4.91 7.76 -4.60
N SER A 79 5.08 9.06 -4.32
CA SER A 79 5.89 9.52 -3.20
C SER A 79 5.32 10.78 -2.54
N VAL A 80 5.76 11.05 -1.32
CA VAL A 80 5.50 12.29 -0.59
C VAL A 80 6.83 13.01 -0.42
N ALA A 81 6.95 14.24 -0.92
CA ALA A 81 8.18 15.02 -0.80
C ALA A 81 8.47 15.35 0.68
N GLY A 82 9.62 14.89 1.19
CA GLY A 82 9.97 15.04 2.60
C GLY A 82 9.10 14.23 3.57
N GLY A 83 8.23 13.38 3.05
CA GLY A 83 7.29 12.56 3.81
C GLY A 83 7.73 11.09 3.97
N PRO A 84 6.80 10.22 4.37
CA PRO A 84 7.09 8.81 4.55
C PRO A 84 7.33 8.10 3.21
N TYR A 85 8.12 7.04 3.25
CA TYR A 85 8.04 5.96 2.28
C TYR A 85 6.70 5.26 2.46
N PHE A 86 5.99 4.95 1.39
CA PHE A 86 4.69 4.28 1.51
C PHE A 86 4.39 3.34 0.35
N SER A 87 3.43 2.47 0.59
CA SER A 87 2.87 1.58 -0.42
C SER A 87 1.38 1.36 -0.14
N ILE A 88 0.56 1.42 -1.18
CA ILE A 88 -0.87 1.17 -1.11
C ILE A 88 -1.19 -0.09 -1.92
N SER A 89 -2.04 -0.94 -1.36
CA SER A 89 -2.66 -2.07 -2.06
C SER A 89 -4.17 -2.02 -1.84
N HIS A 90 -4.93 -2.43 -2.84
CA HIS A 90 -6.40 -2.52 -2.72
C HIS A 90 -6.94 -3.69 -3.54
N THR A 91 -7.96 -4.32 -3.00
CA THR A 91 -8.81 -5.31 -3.66
C THR A 91 -10.24 -4.78 -3.72
N ALA A 92 -11.17 -5.57 -4.22
CA ALA A 92 -12.58 -5.19 -4.24
C ALA A 92 -13.16 -4.91 -2.84
N ARG A 93 -12.67 -5.61 -1.80
CA ARG A 93 -13.23 -5.54 -0.44
C ARG A 93 -12.34 -4.89 0.61
N ARG A 94 -11.07 -4.62 0.28
CA ARG A 94 -10.09 -4.11 1.25
C ARG A 94 -9.12 -3.12 0.63
N VAL A 95 -8.78 -2.12 1.42
CA VAL A 95 -7.68 -1.19 1.14
C VAL A 95 -6.66 -1.31 2.27
N ALA A 96 -5.38 -1.19 1.94
CA ALA A 96 -4.30 -1.21 2.91
C ALA A 96 -3.18 -0.24 2.49
N CYS A 97 -2.51 0.34 3.48
CA CYS A 97 -1.36 1.21 3.31
C CYS A 97 -0.28 0.83 4.32
N ALA A 98 0.95 0.65 3.84
CA ALA A 98 2.14 0.58 4.68
C ALA A 98 2.93 1.88 4.55
N ALA A 99 3.46 2.39 5.66
CA ALA A 99 4.28 3.60 5.67
C ALA A 99 5.43 3.50 6.67
N SER A 100 6.59 4.08 6.33
CA SER A 100 7.79 4.17 7.17
C SER A 100 8.49 5.52 7.00
N ARG A 101 9.22 5.96 8.04
CA ARG A 101 10.10 7.14 7.95
C ARG A 101 11.45 6.82 7.32
N GLU A 102 11.91 5.58 7.40
CA GLU A 102 13.34 5.24 7.34
C GLU A 102 13.70 4.23 6.26
N CYS A 103 12.72 3.48 5.75
CA CYS A 103 13.00 2.46 4.74
C CYS A 103 11.91 2.38 3.67
N ASP A 104 12.31 1.94 2.48
CA ASP A 104 11.36 1.61 1.44
C ASP A 104 10.45 0.46 1.89
N VAL A 105 9.17 0.64 1.65
CA VAL A 105 8.13 -0.34 1.94
C VAL A 105 7.35 -0.67 0.67
N GLY A 106 6.97 -1.92 0.52
CA GLY A 106 6.04 -2.40 -0.48
C GLY A 106 5.01 -3.30 0.18
N LEU A 107 3.75 -3.05 -0.05
CA LEU A 107 2.65 -3.83 0.49
C LEU A 107 1.83 -4.40 -0.66
N ASP A 108 1.58 -5.68 -0.59
CA ASP A 108 0.60 -6.32 -1.45
C ASP A 108 -0.31 -7.24 -0.66
N HIS A 109 -1.58 -7.32 -1.08
CA HIS A 109 -2.54 -8.26 -0.53
C HIS A 109 -3.55 -8.70 -1.57
N GLU A 110 -3.97 -9.95 -1.44
CA GLU A 110 -4.91 -10.61 -2.33
C GLU A 110 -6.00 -11.32 -1.53
N GLU A 111 -7.19 -11.39 -2.11
CA GLU A 111 -8.30 -12.11 -1.52
C GLU A 111 -8.37 -13.54 -2.07
N PHE A 112 -8.77 -14.47 -1.23
CA PHE A 112 -9.00 -15.85 -1.62
C PHE A 112 -10.24 -16.42 -0.95
N SER A 113 -10.77 -17.48 -1.54
CA SER A 113 -11.84 -18.30 -0.95
C SER A 113 -11.29 -19.67 -0.58
N GLY A 114 -11.71 -20.19 0.57
CA GLY A 114 -11.25 -21.45 1.12
C GLY A 114 -10.53 -21.27 2.44
N ASP A 115 -10.13 -22.39 3.04
CA ASP A 115 -9.57 -22.40 4.40
C ASP A 115 -8.08 -21.99 4.43
N GLU A 116 -7.39 -22.13 3.30
CA GLU A 116 -5.96 -21.82 3.21
C GLU A 116 -5.63 -21.10 1.89
N ALA A 117 -4.78 -20.06 2.00
CA ALA A 117 -4.30 -19.34 0.82
C ALA A 117 -3.43 -20.27 -0.06
N PRO A 118 -3.67 -20.31 -1.38
CA PRO A 118 -2.82 -21.07 -2.30
C PRO A 118 -1.35 -20.61 -2.23
N ALA A 119 -0.40 -21.55 -2.26
CA ALA A 119 1.02 -21.23 -2.23
C ALA A 119 1.45 -20.26 -3.33
N ARG A 120 0.85 -20.42 -4.53
CA ARG A 120 1.06 -19.50 -5.66
C ARG A 120 0.67 -18.05 -5.33
N LEU A 121 -0.39 -17.84 -4.53
CA LEU A 121 -0.88 -16.52 -4.18
C LEU A 121 0.04 -15.88 -3.15
N ARG A 122 0.53 -16.65 -2.17
CA ARG A 122 1.55 -16.16 -1.22
C ARG A 122 2.84 -15.75 -1.94
N HIS A 123 3.27 -16.53 -2.94
CA HIS A 123 4.44 -16.21 -3.74
C HIS A 123 4.22 -14.97 -4.60
N TRP A 124 3.04 -14.83 -5.19
CA TRP A 124 2.66 -13.65 -5.98
C TRP A 124 2.65 -12.37 -5.15
N THR A 125 2.00 -12.36 -3.97
CA THR A 125 2.01 -11.19 -3.09
C THR A 125 3.41 -10.80 -2.63
N ALA A 126 4.33 -11.77 -2.44
CA ALA A 126 5.72 -11.49 -2.12
C ALA A 126 6.46 -10.80 -3.28
N ILE A 127 6.22 -11.24 -4.53
CA ILE A 127 6.78 -10.60 -5.73
C ILE A 127 6.26 -9.17 -5.86
N GLU A 128 4.94 -8.97 -5.79
CA GLU A 128 4.34 -7.63 -5.94
C GLU A 128 4.77 -6.68 -4.83
N ALA A 129 4.82 -7.15 -3.57
CA ALA A 129 5.33 -6.34 -2.47
C ALA A 129 6.78 -5.90 -2.72
N THR A 130 7.63 -6.79 -3.23
CA THR A 130 9.02 -6.46 -3.59
C THR A 130 9.08 -5.39 -4.69
N LEU A 131 8.31 -5.57 -5.76
CA LEU A 131 8.26 -4.59 -6.86
C LEU A 131 7.76 -3.23 -6.38
N LYS A 132 6.75 -3.20 -5.51
CA LYS A 132 6.22 -1.96 -4.90
C LYS A 132 7.25 -1.31 -3.97
N ALA A 133 8.02 -2.08 -3.21
CA ALA A 133 9.12 -1.54 -2.39
C ALA A 133 10.19 -0.89 -3.27
N ALA A 134 10.62 -1.60 -4.31
CA ALA A 134 11.62 -1.13 -5.26
C ALA A 134 11.15 0.02 -6.17
N GLY A 135 9.86 0.32 -6.21
CA GLY A 135 9.31 1.26 -7.20
C GLY A 135 9.38 0.74 -8.64
N ALA A 136 9.44 -0.57 -8.81
CA ALA A 136 9.51 -1.24 -10.10
C ALA A 136 8.12 -1.65 -10.59
N GLY A 137 7.93 -1.59 -11.90
CA GLY A 137 6.64 -2.00 -12.50
C GLY A 137 6.50 -3.52 -12.65
N LEU A 138 5.26 -3.98 -12.83
CA LEU A 138 4.91 -5.41 -13.00
C LEU A 138 5.63 -6.11 -14.15
N ARG A 139 6.15 -5.37 -15.12
CA ARG A 139 6.96 -5.97 -16.21
C ARG A 139 8.25 -6.64 -15.71
N ARG A 140 8.66 -6.39 -14.47
CA ARG A 140 9.86 -6.93 -13.84
C ARG A 140 9.59 -8.11 -12.91
N THR A 141 8.38 -8.69 -12.91
CA THR A 141 8.03 -9.86 -12.06
C THR A 141 9.02 -11.02 -12.22
N GLY A 142 9.48 -11.30 -13.43
CA GLY A 142 10.45 -12.36 -13.70
C GLY A 142 11.88 -12.07 -13.21
N ALA A 143 12.17 -10.85 -12.77
CA ALA A 143 13.48 -10.48 -12.22
C ALA A 143 13.51 -10.56 -10.68
N VAL A 144 12.36 -10.77 -10.03
CA VAL A 144 12.29 -10.90 -8.57
C VAL A 144 12.60 -12.33 -8.17
N GLU A 145 13.64 -12.52 -7.38
CA GLU A 145 13.96 -13.78 -6.75
C GLU A 145 13.37 -13.82 -5.35
N VAL A 146 12.53 -14.81 -5.05
CA VAL A 146 11.92 -15.00 -3.72
C VAL A 146 12.43 -16.31 -3.14
N ASN A 147 12.93 -16.29 -1.89
CA ASN A 147 13.39 -17.52 -1.27
C ASN A 147 12.21 -18.45 -0.91
N ARG A 148 12.51 -19.75 -0.77
CA ARG A 148 11.48 -20.80 -0.59
C ARG A 148 10.59 -20.56 0.65
N GLU A 149 11.18 -20.01 1.70
CA GLU A 149 10.49 -19.74 2.97
C GLU A 149 9.68 -18.44 2.96
N LEU A 150 9.69 -17.69 1.84
CA LEU A 150 9.03 -16.37 1.70
C LEU A 150 9.45 -15.37 2.77
N ARG A 151 10.74 -15.37 3.13
CA ARG A 151 11.29 -14.44 4.13
C ARG A 151 12.16 -13.34 3.54
N PHE A 152 12.72 -13.62 2.36
CA PHE A 152 13.57 -12.67 1.64
C PHE A 152 13.25 -12.71 0.16
N SER A 153 13.39 -11.56 -0.46
CA SER A 153 13.37 -11.42 -1.90
C SER A 153 14.53 -10.55 -2.36
N ARG A 154 14.92 -10.70 -3.62
CA ARG A 154 15.93 -9.87 -4.25
C ARG A 154 15.44 -9.36 -5.59
N LEU A 155 15.73 -8.09 -5.84
CA LEU A 155 15.58 -7.48 -7.16
C LEU A 155 16.85 -6.70 -7.46
N ASP A 156 17.53 -7.08 -8.52
CA ASP A 156 18.89 -6.61 -8.84
C ASP A 156 19.84 -6.88 -7.65
N ASP A 157 20.56 -5.88 -7.18
CA ASP A 157 21.48 -5.99 -6.05
C ASP A 157 20.84 -5.67 -4.68
N THR A 158 19.53 -5.43 -4.65
CA THR A 158 18.82 -5.06 -3.42
C THR A 158 18.06 -6.26 -2.85
N GLU A 159 18.33 -6.58 -1.59
CA GLU A 159 17.58 -7.55 -0.82
C GLU A 159 16.48 -6.87 0.01
N TYR A 160 15.32 -7.52 0.10
CA TYR A 160 14.18 -7.10 0.88
C TYR A 160 13.80 -8.18 1.87
N THR A 161 13.55 -7.79 3.11
CA THR A 161 12.90 -8.68 4.10
C THR A 161 11.41 -8.76 3.79
N LEU A 162 10.89 -9.98 3.73
CA LEU A 162 9.47 -10.26 3.53
C LEU A 162 8.79 -10.62 4.85
N VAL A 163 7.71 -9.94 5.15
CA VAL A 163 6.92 -10.16 6.37
C VAL A 163 5.49 -10.50 5.98
N PRO A 164 5.03 -11.74 6.21
CA PRO A 164 3.62 -12.08 6.08
C PRO A 164 2.80 -11.25 7.09
N LEU A 165 1.68 -10.70 6.63
CA LEU A 165 0.80 -9.90 7.47
C LEU A 165 -0.54 -10.62 7.65
N ASP A 166 -1.11 -10.53 8.85
CA ASP A 166 -2.49 -10.92 9.12
C ASP A 166 -3.39 -9.68 8.98
N LEU A 167 -4.09 -9.59 7.86
CA LEU A 167 -5.11 -8.56 7.61
C LEU A 167 -6.54 -9.10 7.79
N GLY A 168 -6.68 -10.30 8.34
CA GLY A 168 -7.96 -10.96 8.61
C GLY A 168 -8.29 -12.11 7.64
N PRO A 169 -9.40 -12.81 7.88
CA PRO A 169 -9.75 -14.02 7.15
C PRO A 169 -9.94 -13.76 5.65
N GLY A 170 -9.57 -14.75 4.83
CA GLY A 170 -9.71 -14.70 3.37
C GLY A 170 -8.76 -13.72 2.68
N VAL A 171 -7.69 -13.28 3.36
CA VAL A 171 -6.68 -12.38 2.80
C VAL A 171 -5.30 -12.98 2.99
N VAL A 172 -4.49 -12.97 1.95
CA VAL A 172 -3.04 -13.17 2.03
C VAL A 172 -2.36 -11.83 1.79
N ALA A 173 -1.40 -11.46 2.63
CA ALA A 173 -0.71 -10.19 2.51
C ALA A 173 0.78 -10.34 2.82
N CYS A 174 1.59 -9.55 2.14
CA CYS A 174 3.02 -9.48 2.32
C CYS A 174 3.49 -8.02 2.35
N LEU A 175 4.38 -7.74 3.28
CA LEU A 175 5.15 -6.51 3.36
C LEU A 175 6.58 -6.81 2.96
N ALA A 176 7.14 -6.06 2.02
CA ALA A 176 8.56 -6.04 1.69
C ALA A 176 9.19 -4.75 2.23
N VAL A 177 10.34 -4.86 2.90
CA VAL A 177 11.06 -3.73 3.46
C VAL A 177 12.55 -3.78 3.08
N SER A 178 13.14 -2.64 2.72
CA SER A 178 14.55 -2.56 2.32
C SER A 178 15.53 -2.62 3.51
N SER A 179 15.03 -2.42 4.73
CA SER A 179 15.78 -2.66 5.97
C SER A 179 14.82 -3.18 7.05
N HIS A 180 15.30 -4.05 7.93
CA HIS A 180 14.45 -4.66 8.95
C HIS A 180 14.01 -3.59 9.97
N PRO A 181 12.69 -3.33 10.14
CA PRO A 181 12.22 -2.37 11.14
C PRO A 181 12.29 -2.96 12.56
N ASP A 182 12.43 -2.10 13.56
CA ASP A 182 12.37 -2.49 14.97
C ASP A 182 10.95 -2.92 15.38
N ALA A 183 9.93 -2.33 14.73
CA ALA A 183 8.52 -2.65 14.98
C ALA A 183 7.67 -2.52 13.73
N ILE A 184 6.69 -3.41 13.59
CA ILE A 184 5.61 -3.33 12.59
C ILE A 184 4.29 -3.25 13.36
N GLU A 185 3.59 -2.13 13.23
CA GLU A 185 2.28 -1.92 13.83
C GLU A 185 1.19 -2.17 12.79
N ILE A 186 0.32 -3.13 13.02
CA ILE A 186 -0.81 -3.42 12.14
C ILE A 186 -2.08 -2.98 12.83
N GLN A 187 -2.89 -2.14 12.18
CA GLN A 187 -4.18 -1.72 12.70
C GLN A 187 -5.26 -1.77 11.64
N ARG A 188 -6.36 -2.41 11.99
CA ARG A 188 -7.61 -2.34 11.25
C ARG A 188 -8.38 -1.08 11.66
N LEU A 189 -8.81 -0.31 10.67
CA LEU A 189 -9.76 0.78 10.86
C LEU A 189 -11.17 0.28 10.48
N GLU A 190 -12.18 0.74 11.19
CA GLU A 190 -13.57 0.27 10.98
C GLU A 190 -14.17 0.76 9.66
N GLY A 191 -13.64 1.87 9.14
CA GLY A 191 -13.99 2.37 7.82
C GLY A 191 -13.18 3.60 7.45
N VAL A 192 -13.06 3.82 6.16
CA VAL A 192 -12.63 5.07 5.54
C VAL A 192 -13.76 5.48 4.60
N GLY A 193 -14.35 6.66 4.78
CA GLY A 193 -15.42 7.11 3.87
C GLY A 193 -16.71 7.59 4.56
N SER A 194 -16.72 7.64 5.88
CA SER A 194 -17.80 8.25 6.67
C SER A 194 -17.48 9.69 7.04
#